data_f1c2e7315fbb1eb36ddedf6d6f6ae250
#
_entry.id   f1c2e7315fbb1eb36ddedf6d6f6ae250
#
_cell.length_a   1.000
_cell.length_b   1.000
_cell.length_c   1.000
_cell.angle_alpha   90.00
_cell.angle_beta   90.00
_cell.angle_gamma   90.00
#
_symmetry.space_group_name_H-M   'P 1'
#
loop_
_entity.id
_entity.type
_entity.pdbx_description
1 polymer ?
#
loop_
_entity_poly.entity_id
_entity_poly.type
_entity_poly.pdbx_seq_one_letter_code
_entity_poly.pdbx_strand_id
1 'polypeptide(L)'
;MPHLVFAHGNSFPGGTYGVLTRSLEARGFAVQVLDKFGHEPRYQVTNNWPNLVQQLADFATAAVERHGEPAFLVGHSLGGFVSVMTAALHPHLARGVVLL
;
A
#
# COMPACT_ATOMS: atom_id res chain seq x y z
N MET A 1 -16.34 6.92 -4.03
CA MET A 1 -15.13 7.69 -3.64
C MET A 1 -13.89 6.87 -3.97
N PRO A 2 -12.97 7.41 -4.75
CA PRO A 2 -11.71 6.69 -5.00
C PRO A 2 -10.91 6.50 -3.71
N HIS A 3 -10.23 5.39 -3.61
CA HIS A 3 -9.43 5.12 -2.43
C HIS A 3 -8.02 4.69 -2.78
N LEU A 4 -7.10 4.99 -1.88
CA LEU A 4 -5.69 4.75 -2.02
C LEU A 4 -5.20 3.81 -0.92
N VAL A 5 -4.28 2.94 -1.28
CA VAL A 5 -3.49 2.20 -0.31
C VAL A 5 -2.06 2.70 -0.43
N PHE A 6 -1.53 3.28 0.65
CA PHE A 6 -0.21 3.86 0.67
C PHE A 6 0.79 2.91 1.32
N ALA A 7 1.85 2.59 0.58
CA ALA A 7 2.93 1.71 1.02
C ALA A 7 4.19 2.55 1.27
N HIS A 8 4.67 2.54 2.51
CA HIS A 8 5.79 3.39 2.92
C HIS A 8 7.15 2.91 2.39
N GLY A 9 8.14 3.80 2.45
CA GLY A 9 9.51 3.47 2.14
C GLY A 9 10.20 2.75 3.29
N ASN A 10 11.35 2.15 2.97
CA ASN A 10 12.15 1.45 3.97
C ASN A 10 12.57 2.44 5.07
N SER A 11 12.47 2.01 6.31
CA SER A 11 12.79 2.82 7.51
C SER A 11 11.89 4.03 7.75
N PHE A 12 10.83 4.19 6.95
CA PHE A 12 9.88 5.29 7.12
C PHE A 12 8.48 4.71 7.34
N PRO A 13 8.02 4.54 8.59
CA PRO A 13 6.66 4.07 8.86
C PRO A 13 5.60 4.96 8.22
N GLY A 14 4.44 4.37 7.92
CA GLY A 14 3.35 5.07 7.23
C GLY A 14 2.96 6.39 7.86
N GLY A 15 3.02 6.49 9.19
CA GLY A 15 2.72 7.73 9.90
C GLY A 15 3.61 8.91 9.54
N THR A 16 4.83 8.65 9.01
CA THR A 16 5.75 9.69 8.57
C THR A 16 5.18 10.49 7.41
N TYR A 17 4.26 9.93 6.65
CA TYR A 17 3.66 10.56 5.47
C TYR A 17 2.35 11.30 5.79
N GLY A 18 2.12 11.66 7.06
CA GLY A 18 0.87 12.23 7.51
C GLY A 18 0.44 13.50 6.77
N VAL A 19 1.39 14.37 6.41
CA VAL A 19 1.06 15.59 5.66
C VAL A 19 0.50 15.24 4.29
N LEU A 20 1.14 14.30 3.58
CA LEU A 20 0.69 13.88 2.26
C LEU A 20 -0.69 13.21 2.34
N THR A 21 -0.87 12.28 3.27
CA THR A 21 -2.14 11.55 3.38
C THR A 21 -3.29 12.49 3.74
N ARG A 22 -3.07 13.45 4.64
CA ARG A 22 -4.09 14.44 4.98
C ARG A 22 -4.44 15.33 3.78
N SER A 23 -3.45 15.70 2.98
CA SER A 23 -3.67 16.49 1.77
C SER A 23 -4.54 15.73 0.77
N LEU A 24 -4.29 14.43 0.60
CA LEU A 24 -5.09 13.59 -0.30
C LEU A 24 -6.51 13.42 0.23
N GLU A 25 -6.67 13.24 1.52
CA GLU A 25 -8.00 13.13 2.12
C GLU A 25 -8.80 14.42 1.95
N ALA A 26 -8.16 15.58 2.07
CA ALA A 26 -8.80 16.87 1.86
C ALA A 26 -9.29 17.04 0.41
N ARG A 27 -8.73 16.28 -0.53
CA ARG A 27 -9.13 16.32 -1.95
C ARG A 27 -10.15 15.23 -2.31
N GLY A 28 -10.68 14.54 -1.33
CA GLY A 28 -11.76 13.59 -1.54
C GLY A 28 -11.34 12.14 -1.71
N PHE A 29 -10.07 11.80 -1.42
CA PHE A 29 -9.62 10.41 -1.46
C PHE A 29 -9.74 9.77 -0.08
N ALA A 30 -10.19 8.51 -0.05
CA ALA A 30 -10.05 7.71 1.16
C ALA A 30 -8.66 7.08 1.15
N VAL A 31 -7.88 7.31 2.18
CA VAL A 31 -6.48 6.86 2.24
C VAL A 31 -6.31 5.84 3.37
N GLN A 32 -5.82 4.66 3.01
CA GLN A 32 -5.42 3.63 3.97
C GLN A 32 -3.89 3.54 3.92
N VAL A 33 -3.24 3.63 5.08
CA VAL A 33 -1.79 3.60 5.16
C VAL A 33 -1.36 2.29 5.82
N LEU A 34 -0.57 1.50 5.10
CA LEU A 34 0.09 0.34 5.69
C LEU A 34 1.24 0.87 6.54
N ASP A 35 1.12 0.72 7.85
CA ASP A 35 1.98 1.43 8.79
C ASP A 35 3.43 0.92 8.77
N LYS A 36 3.64 -0.39 8.79
CA LYS A 36 4.98 -0.95 8.81
C LYS A 36 5.07 -2.25 8.02
N PHE A 37 6.04 -2.34 7.11
CA PHE A 37 6.35 -3.57 6.41
C PHE A 37 7.28 -4.46 7.25
N GLY A 38 7.00 -5.78 7.25
CA GLY A 38 7.90 -6.77 7.81
C GLY A 38 8.00 -6.78 9.33
N HIS A 39 7.15 -6.04 10.02
CA HIS A 39 7.15 -5.97 11.49
C HIS A 39 6.23 -6.99 12.15
N GLU A 40 5.29 -7.55 11.39
CA GLU A 40 4.45 -8.63 11.90
C GLU A 40 5.16 -9.97 11.70
N PRO A 41 5.11 -10.90 12.66
CA PRO A 41 5.83 -12.18 12.54
C PRO A 41 5.49 -12.98 11.28
N ARG A 42 4.25 -12.91 10.78
CA ARG A 42 3.83 -13.67 9.60
C ARG A 42 4.29 -13.04 8.27
N TYR A 43 4.83 -11.83 8.32
CA TYR A 43 5.30 -11.11 7.12
C TYR A 43 6.76 -10.70 7.27
N GLN A 44 7.61 -11.62 7.68
CA GLN A 44 9.03 -11.33 7.89
C GLN A 44 9.72 -10.99 6.56
N VAL A 45 10.70 -10.10 6.64
CA VAL A 45 11.51 -9.73 5.49
C VAL A 45 12.36 -10.93 5.06
N THR A 46 12.32 -11.24 3.76
CA THR A 46 13.11 -12.30 3.14
C THR A 46 13.89 -11.73 1.97
N ASN A 47 14.76 -12.55 1.36
CA ASN A 47 15.65 -12.10 0.29
C ASN A 47 14.93 -11.63 -0.98
N ASN A 48 13.73 -12.09 -1.23
CA ASN A 48 13.00 -11.81 -2.48
C ASN A 48 11.65 -11.14 -2.26
N TRP A 49 11.43 -10.58 -1.10
CA TRP A 49 10.27 -9.74 -0.75
C TRP A 49 8.88 -10.40 -0.79
N PRO A 50 8.72 -11.74 -0.91
CA PRO A 50 7.38 -12.30 -1.08
C PRO A 50 6.45 -12.03 0.11
N ASN A 51 7.01 -11.98 1.32
CA ASN A 51 6.20 -11.70 2.51
C ASN A 51 5.71 -10.26 2.55
N LEU A 52 6.49 -9.31 2.04
CA LEU A 52 6.08 -7.91 1.97
C LEU A 52 4.99 -7.71 0.92
N VAL A 53 5.12 -8.38 -0.22
CA VAL A 53 4.08 -8.36 -1.25
C VAL A 53 2.79 -8.96 -0.71
N GLN A 54 2.88 -10.08 0.02
CA GLN A 54 1.71 -10.70 0.62
C GLN A 54 1.07 -9.78 1.67
N GLN A 55 1.87 -9.10 2.47
CA GLN A 55 1.36 -8.16 3.45
C GLN A 55 0.58 -7.03 2.77
N LEU A 56 1.13 -6.45 1.71
CA LEU A 56 0.43 -5.39 0.98
C LEU A 56 -0.83 -5.94 0.29
N ALA A 57 -0.77 -7.13 -0.29
CA ALA A 57 -1.92 -7.75 -0.94
C ALA A 57 -3.06 -8.00 0.08
N ASP A 58 -2.73 -8.49 1.27
CA ASP A 58 -3.74 -8.73 2.31
C ASP A 58 -4.37 -7.42 2.79
N PHE A 59 -3.53 -6.40 2.98
CA PHE A 59 -4.00 -5.07 3.39
C PHE A 59 -4.90 -4.45 2.32
N ALA A 60 -4.48 -4.53 1.04
CA ALA A 60 -5.25 -4.00 -0.07
C ALA A 60 -6.55 -4.77 -0.28
N THR A 61 -6.54 -6.09 -0.09
CA THR A 61 -7.73 -6.91 -0.19
C THR A 61 -8.80 -6.42 0.81
N ALA A 62 -8.40 -6.18 2.06
CA ALA A 62 -9.33 -5.67 3.06
C ALA A 62 -9.89 -4.30 2.69
N ALA A 63 -9.05 -3.42 2.13
CA ALA A 63 -9.48 -2.10 1.69
C ALA A 63 -10.44 -2.19 0.50
N VAL A 64 -10.14 -3.04 -0.48
CA VAL A 64 -11.00 -3.26 -1.65
C VAL A 64 -12.37 -3.81 -1.22
N GLU A 65 -12.39 -4.77 -0.31
CA GLU A 65 -13.64 -5.32 0.19
C GLU A 65 -14.47 -4.27 0.91
N ARG A 66 -13.83 -3.42 1.71
CA ARG A 66 -14.50 -2.36 2.45
C ARG A 66 -15.11 -1.30 1.54
N HIS A 67 -14.39 -0.93 0.48
CA HIS A 67 -14.81 0.14 -0.44
C HIS A 67 -15.56 -0.36 -1.67
N GLY A 68 -15.52 -1.66 -1.97
CA GLY A 68 -16.23 -2.24 -3.10
C GLY A 68 -15.62 -1.95 -4.47
N GLU A 69 -14.37 -1.49 -4.52
CA GLU A 69 -13.68 -1.17 -5.78
C GLU A 69 -12.18 -1.31 -5.64
N PRO A 70 -11.44 -1.53 -6.74
CA PRO A 70 -9.98 -1.56 -6.70
C PRO A 70 -9.39 -0.24 -6.20
N ALA A 71 -8.22 -0.31 -5.59
CA ALA A 71 -7.53 0.84 -5.02
C ALA A 71 -6.42 1.34 -5.95
N PHE A 72 -6.07 2.62 -5.81
CA PHE A 72 -4.77 3.08 -6.30
C PHE A 72 -3.71 2.68 -5.28
N LEU A 73 -2.66 2.01 -5.73
CA LEU A 73 -1.52 1.69 -4.87
C LEU A 73 -0.49 2.79 -5.04
N VAL A 74 -0.16 3.45 -3.95
CA VAL A 74 0.81 4.56 -3.95
C VAL A 74 1.98 4.13 -3.09
N GLY A 75 3.17 4.13 -3.66
CA GLY A 75 4.35 3.66 -2.94
C GLY A 75 5.54 4.57 -3.06
N HIS A 76 6.35 4.61 -2.00
CA HIS A 76 7.60 5.36 -1.95
C HIS A 76 8.76 4.40 -1.72
N SER A 77 9.77 4.42 -2.60
CA SER A 77 10.97 3.60 -2.47
C SER A 77 10.63 2.11 -2.41
N LEU A 78 10.92 1.41 -1.31
CA LEU A 78 10.55 0.01 -1.11
C LEU A 78 9.05 -0.21 -1.30
N GLY A 79 8.22 0.69 -0.77
CA GLY A 79 6.77 0.63 -0.94
C GLY A 79 6.36 0.70 -2.40
N GLY A 80 7.09 1.49 -3.21
CA GLY A 80 6.86 1.55 -4.65
C GLY A 80 7.13 0.22 -5.34
N PHE A 81 8.27 -0.40 -5.05
CA PHE A 81 8.61 -1.71 -5.59
C PHE A 81 7.57 -2.76 -5.21
N VAL A 82 7.22 -2.82 -3.94
CA VAL A 82 6.22 -3.78 -3.44
C VAL A 82 4.85 -3.52 -4.06
N SER A 83 4.48 -2.25 -4.28
CA SER A 83 3.23 -1.89 -4.94
C SER A 83 3.17 -2.39 -6.38
N VAL A 84 4.26 -2.23 -7.15
CA VAL A 84 4.33 -2.73 -8.52
C VAL A 84 4.19 -4.26 -8.54
N MET A 85 4.90 -4.95 -7.66
CA MET A 85 4.83 -6.42 -7.59
C MET A 85 3.43 -6.89 -7.19
N THR A 86 2.81 -6.20 -6.24
CA THR A 86 1.45 -6.54 -5.81
C THR A 86 0.45 -6.36 -6.95
N ALA A 87 0.53 -5.25 -7.69
CA ALA A 87 -0.34 -5.02 -8.82
C ALA A 87 -0.14 -6.04 -9.94
N ALA A 88 1.11 -6.47 -10.17
CA ALA A 88 1.40 -7.47 -11.19
C ALA A 88 0.84 -8.85 -10.83
N LEU A 89 0.93 -9.23 -9.56
CA LEU A 89 0.47 -10.54 -9.09
C LEU A 89 -1.03 -10.58 -8.76
N HIS A 90 -1.59 -9.43 -8.41
CA HIS A 90 -2.99 -9.29 -7.99
C HIS A 90 -3.65 -8.12 -8.71
N PRO A 91 -3.78 -8.17 -10.05
CA PRO A 91 -4.26 -7.01 -10.81
C PRO A 91 -5.68 -6.57 -10.43
N HIS A 92 -6.48 -7.47 -9.88
CA HIS A 92 -7.84 -7.14 -9.44
C HIS A 92 -7.89 -6.18 -8.25
N LEU A 93 -6.78 -6.02 -7.52
CA LEU A 93 -6.70 -5.12 -6.36
C LEU A 93 -6.37 -3.69 -6.75
N ALA A 94 -5.74 -3.49 -7.91
CA ALA A 94 -5.16 -2.21 -8.27
C ALA A 94 -5.86 -1.55 -9.45
N ARG A 95 -6.34 -0.33 -9.27
CA ARG A 95 -6.82 0.51 -10.36
C ARG A 95 -5.64 1.19 -11.07
N GLY A 96 -4.57 1.45 -10.36
CA GLY A 96 -3.35 2.03 -10.86
C GLY A 96 -2.28 2.04 -9.79
N VAL A 97 -1.04 2.33 -10.19
CA VAL A 97 0.10 2.41 -9.27
C VAL A 97 0.77 3.76 -9.47
N VAL A 98 1.04 4.45 -8.36
CA VAL A 98 1.76 5.73 -8.36
C VAL A 98 3.05 5.54 -7.58
N LEU A 99 4.17 5.88 -8.20
CA LEU A 99 5.49 5.78 -7.57
C LEU A 99 5.98 7.19 -7.20
N LEU A 100 6.45 7.31 -5.97
CA LEU A 100 7.00 8.56 -5.48
C LEU A 100 8.52 8.51 -5.34
#